data_4fe17aaaa3779318d9b3237abb5abcde
#
_entry.id   4fe17aaaa3779318d9b3237abb5abcde
#
_cell.length_a   1.000
_cell.length_b   1.000
_cell.length_c   1.000
_cell.angle_alpha   90.00
_cell.angle_beta   90.00
_cell.angle_gamma   90.00
#
_symmetry.space_group_name_H-M   'P 1'
#
loop_
_entity.id
_entity.type
_entity.pdbx_description
1 polymer ?
#
loop_
_entity_poly.entity_id
_entity_poly.type
_entity_poly.pdbx_seq_one_letter_code
_entity_poly.pdbx_strand_id
1 'polypeptide(L)'
;TSFAQVSSYAFVNDDGSLRIKGRTYRLHGVFIPPTAESCRTFERPVPCGSRAALALDFKIQGFVRCERRHQNADGTISAYCTTDGEDLAAYLLERGWALALPDAPFEYQALEKIARHRGLGVWGFPVDRKSVTNGK
;
A
#
# COMPACT_ATOMS: atom_id res chain seq x y z
N THR A 1 1.11 26.15 -10.29
CA THR A 1 1.03 25.68 -10.46
C THR A 1 0.56 24.69 -10.23
N SER A 2 0.16 24.44 -10.06
CA SER A 2 -0.32 23.69 -9.92
C SER A 2 -0.27 22.72 -9.62
N PHE A 3 -0.29 22.56 -9.06
CA PHE A 3 0.03 21.71 -8.91
C PHE A 3 -0.47 20.87 -8.49
N ALA A 4 -0.71 20.48 -8.57
CA ALA A 4 -0.80 19.12 -8.48
C ALA A 4 -0.67 18.61 -7.09
N GLN A 5 -1.00 19.40 -6.17
CA GLN A 5 -0.83 19.05 -4.78
C GLN A 5 -2.12 19.25 -4.03
N VAL A 6 -2.46 18.32 -3.17
CA VAL A 6 -3.65 18.42 -2.35
C VAL A 6 -3.28 18.07 -0.91
N SER A 7 -3.91 18.73 0.04
CA SER A 7 -3.70 18.45 1.44
C SER A 7 -5.05 18.51 2.12
N SER A 8 -5.50 17.39 2.66
CA SER A 8 -6.84 17.31 3.24
C SER A 8 -6.98 15.99 3.98
N TYR A 9 -8.14 15.80 4.58
CA TYR A 9 -8.47 14.52 5.16
C TYR A 9 -8.63 13.50 4.04
N ALA A 10 -8.26 12.29 4.30
CA ALA A 10 -8.35 11.21 3.34
C ALA A 10 -9.23 10.11 3.89
N PHE A 11 -9.99 9.50 3.00
CA PHE A 11 -10.77 8.33 3.33
C PHE A 11 -10.03 7.14 2.72
N VAL A 12 -9.74 6.13 3.52
CA VAL A 12 -8.99 4.97 3.03
C VAL A 12 -9.96 3.94 2.49
N ASN A 13 -9.81 3.60 1.22
CA ASN A 13 -10.65 2.58 0.59
C ASN A 13 -10.11 1.19 0.90
N ASP A 14 -10.95 0.20 0.73
CA ASP A 14 -10.58 -1.17 1.04
C ASP A 14 -9.35 -1.67 0.30
N ASP A 15 -9.10 -1.13 -0.86
CA ASP A 15 -7.98 -1.57 -1.67
C ASP A 15 -6.69 -0.79 -1.37
N GLY A 16 -6.72 0.07 -0.37
CA GLY A 16 -5.54 0.84 -0.01
C GLY A 16 -5.40 2.14 -0.78
N SER A 17 -6.35 2.45 -1.67
CA SER A 17 -6.32 3.75 -2.31
C SER A 17 -6.92 4.77 -1.36
N LEU A 18 -6.68 6.05 -1.64
CA LEU A 18 -7.15 7.13 -0.80
C LEU A 18 -8.13 8.01 -1.57
N ARG A 19 -9.21 8.37 -0.90
CA ARG A 19 -10.16 9.27 -1.50
C ARG A 19 -10.01 10.62 -0.83
N ILE A 20 -9.68 11.62 -1.62
CA ILE A 20 -9.46 12.96 -1.13
C ILE A 20 -10.22 13.91 -2.03
N LYS A 21 -11.15 14.66 -1.43
CA LYS A 21 -11.94 15.65 -2.17
C LYS A 21 -12.58 15.06 -3.42
N GLY A 22 -13.13 13.87 -3.27
CA GLY A 22 -13.86 13.25 -4.36
C GLY A 22 -13.03 12.55 -5.41
N ARG A 23 -11.73 12.53 -5.25
CA ARG A 23 -10.84 11.86 -6.20
C ARG A 23 -10.13 10.71 -5.54
N THR A 24 -9.83 9.71 -6.33
CA THR A 24 -9.14 8.52 -5.82
C THR A 24 -7.67 8.58 -6.18
N TYR A 25 -6.84 8.47 -5.16
CA TYR A 25 -5.39 8.50 -5.31
C TYR A 25 -4.81 7.16 -4.97
N ARG A 26 -3.88 6.69 -5.81
CA ARG A 26 -3.16 5.46 -5.54
C ARG A 26 -1.73 5.85 -5.21
N LEU A 27 -1.15 5.18 -4.25
CA LEU A 27 0.23 5.48 -3.85
C LEU A 27 1.17 5.12 -5.00
N HIS A 28 1.98 6.10 -5.39
CA HIS A 28 2.87 5.96 -6.52
C HIS A 28 4.01 5.00 -6.20
N GLY A 29 4.37 4.18 -7.17
CA GLY A 29 5.55 3.33 -7.04
C GLY A 29 5.33 2.01 -6.34
N VAL A 30 4.13 1.74 -5.86
CA VAL A 30 3.87 0.49 -5.16
C VAL A 30 2.62 -0.17 -5.69
N PHE A 31 2.55 -1.47 -5.45
CA PHE A 31 1.40 -2.28 -5.79
C PHE A 31 0.86 -2.86 -4.48
N ILE A 32 -0.41 -2.65 -4.23
CA ILE A 32 -1.06 -3.19 -3.05
C ILE A 32 -1.87 -4.40 -3.50
N PRO A 33 -1.66 -5.56 -2.90
CA PRO A 33 -2.38 -6.77 -3.32
C PRO A 33 -3.88 -6.56 -3.27
N PRO A 34 -4.62 -7.17 -4.20
CA PRO A 34 -6.07 -6.98 -4.28
C PRO A 34 -6.77 -7.44 -3.02
N THR A 35 -7.88 -6.81 -2.70
CA THR A 35 -8.65 -7.21 -1.54
C THR A 35 -9.28 -8.57 -1.70
N ALA A 36 -9.46 -9.00 -2.95
CA ALA A 36 -10.04 -10.32 -3.19
C ALA A 36 -9.10 -11.43 -2.78
N GLU A 37 -7.80 -11.15 -2.82
CA GLU A 37 -6.83 -12.13 -2.39
C GLU A 37 -6.88 -12.27 -0.88
N SER A 38 -6.75 -13.46 -0.39
CA SER A 38 -6.76 -13.63 1.05
C SER A 38 -5.50 -14.33 1.50
N CYS A 39 -5.08 -13.95 2.68
CA CYS A 39 -3.97 -14.60 3.35
C CYS A 39 -4.56 -15.37 4.51
N ARG A 40 -4.10 -16.58 4.68
CA ARG A 40 -4.66 -17.42 5.70
C ARG A 40 -3.84 -17.31 6.97
N THR A 41 -4.45 -16.93 8.04
CA THR A 41 -3.73 -16.95 9.28
C THR A 41 -4.00 -18.30 9.89
N PHE A 42 -4.64 -18.43 10.94
CA PHE A 42 -4.81 -19.72 11.51
C PHE A 42 -6.03 -20.41 11.02
N GLU A 43 -7.11 -19.84 11.28
CA GLU A 43 -8.33 -20.52 11.05
C GLU A 43 -9.15 -19.94 9.98
N ARG A 44 -8.90 -18.69 9.66
CA ARG A 44 -9.72 -18.09 8.65
C ARG A 44 -8.91 -17.27 7.71
N PRO A 45 -9.37 -17.17 6.48
CA PRO A 45 -8.71 -16.31 5.52
C PRO A 45 -8.96 -14.86 5.88
N VAL A 46 -7.97 -14.02 5.62
CA VAL A 46 -8.07 -12.59 5.84
C VAL A 46 -7.68 -11.91 4.55
N PRO A 47 -8.48 -10.99 4.04
CA PRO A 47 -8.12 -10.30 2.80
C PRO A 47 -6.84 -9.51 2.98
N CYS A 48 -5.83 -9.84 2.20
CA CYS A 48 -4.52 -9.19 2.33
C CYS A 48 -4.59 -7.72 2.00
N GLY A 49 -5.38 -7.36 1.00
CA GLY A 49 -5.50 -5.96 0.62
C GLY A 49 -6.11 -5.12 1.71
N SER A 50 -7.04 -5.70 2.46
CA SER A 50 -7.65 -4.99 3.57
C SER A 50 -6.65 -4.70 4.67
N ARG A 51 -5.62 -5.52 4.78
CA ARG A 51 -4.59 -5.28 5.79
C ARG A 51 -3.83 -4.01 5.47
N ALA A 52 -3.56 -3.77 4.19
CA ALA A 52 -2.89 -2.53 3.81
C ALA A 52 -3.79 -1.35 4.14
N ALA A 53 -5.08 -1.47 3.86
CA ALA A 53 -6.01 -0.39 4.15
C ALA A 53 -6.07 -0.11 5.65
N LEU A 54 -6.09 -1.16 6.47
CA LEU A 54 -6.10 -0.99 7.91
C LEU A 54 -4.83 -0.32 8.41
N ALA A 55 -3.70 -0.70 7.82
CA ALA A 55 -2.43 -0.09 8.21
C ALA A 55 -2.42 1.40 7.90
N LEU A 56 -2.95 1.76 6.73
CA LEU A 56 -3.03 3.17 6.36
C LEU A 56 -3.98 3.94 7.28
N ASP A 57 -5.11 3.33 7.57
CA ASP A 57 -6.10 3.96 8.42
C ASP A 57 -5.53 4.23 9.81
N PHE A 58 -4.76 3.30 10.30
CA PHE A 58 -4.12 3.45 11.58
C PHE A 58 -3.05 4.54 11.54
N LYS A 59 -2.30 4.60 10.44
CA LYS A 59 -1.19 5.55 10.32
C LYS A 59 -1.66 6.99 10.14
N ILE A 60 -2.75 7.16 9.39
CA ILE A 60 -3.21 8.50 9.05
C ILE A 60 -4.01 9.07 10.20
N GLN A 61 -3.45 10.11 10.84
CA GLN A 61 -4.07 10.72 12.00
C GLN A 61 -4.54 12.13 11.74
N GLY A 62 -4.45 12.61 10.54
CA GLY A 62 -4.85 13.97 10.22
C GLY A 62 -4.84 14.13 8.72
N PHE A 63 -4.30 15.25 8.29
CA PHE A 63 -4.26 15.54 6.86
C PHE A 63 -3.26 14.65 6.15
N VAL A 64 -3.61 14.30 4.91
CA VAL A 64 -2.70 13.64 4.01
C VAL A 64 -2.39 14.63 2.91
N ARG A 65 -1.13 14.70 2.54
CA ARG A 65 -0.68 15.57 1.47
C ARG A 65 -0.24 14.70 0.32
N CYS A 66 -0.82 14.91 -0.84
CA CYS A 66 -0.49 14.12 -2.02
C CYS A 66 -0.01 15.02 -3.15
N GLU A 67 1.05 14.59 -3.83
CA GLU A 67 1.57 15.27 -5.00
C GLU A 67 1.35 14.36 -6.19
N ARG A 68 0.62 14.85 -7.17
CA ARG A 68 0.30 14.05 -8.34
C ARG A 68 1.56 13.66 -9.09
N ARG A 69 1.62 12.41 -9.50
CA ARG A 69 2.70 11.94 -10.35
C ARG A 69 2.18 11.55 -11.73
N HIS A 70 1.00 10.96 -11.79
CA HIS A 70 0.50 10.43 -13.04
C HIS A 70 -1.00 10.23 -12.95
N GLN A 71 -1.70 10.49 -14.03
CA GLN A 71 -3.12 10.22 -14.09
C GLN A 71 -3.32 8.90 -14.84
N ASN A 72 -3.98 7.95 -14.22
CA ASN A 72 -4.15 6.64 -14.78
C ASN A 72 -5.34 6.59 -15.73
N ALA A 73 -5.34 5.59 -16.60
CA ALA A 73 -6.40 5.45 -17.59
C ALA A 73 -7.78 5.27 -16.94
N ASP A 74 -7.83 4.70 -15.76
CA ASP A 74 -9.09 4.45 -15.08
C ASP A 74 -9.59 5.66 -14.30
N GLY A 75 -8.93 6.79 -14.42
CA GLY A 75 -9.35 7.99 -13.73
C GLY A 75 -8.73 8.21 -12.37
N THR A 76 -8.03 7.22 -11.84
CA THR A 76 -7.35 7.42 -10.57
C THR A 76 -6.07 8.18 -10.78
N ILE A 77 -5.53 8.71 -9.71
CA ILE A 77 -4.30 9.51 -9.76
C ILE A 77 -3.24 8.83 -8.94
N SER A 78 -2.09 8.55 -9.56
CA SER A 78 -0.95 8.04 -8.82
C SER A 78 -0.23 9.22 -8.21
N ALA A 79 0.03 9.16 -6.92
CA ALA A 79 0.58 10.30 -6.21
C ALA A 79 1.53 9.89 -5.10
N TYR A 80 2.42 10.81 -4.79
CA TYR A 80 3.32 10.67 -3.66
C TYR A 80 2.59 11.29 -2.47
N CYS A 81 2.22 10.47 -1.51
CA CYS A 81 1.39 10.93 -0.40
C CYS A 81 2.12 10.77 0.94
N THR A 82 2.01 11.80 1.77
CA THR A 82 2.65 11.79 3.07
C THR A 82 1.65 12.21 4.14
N THR A 83 1.93 11.78 5.37
CA THR A 83 1.20 12.26 6.53
C THR A 83 2.25 12.58 7.57
N ASP A 84 2.22 13.79 8.10
CA ASP A 84 3.23 14.26 9.04
C ASP A 84 4.64 14.06 8.50
N GLY A 85 4.80 14.29 7.21
CA GLY A 85 6.10 14.18 6.57
C GLY A 85 6.55 12.75 6.26
N GLU A 86 5.76 11.76 6.60
CA GLU A 86 6.13 10.37 6.34
C GLU A 86 5.47 9.85 5.08
N ASP A 87 6.26 9.20 4.26
CA ASP A 87 5.83 8.64 2.99
C ASP A 87 4.96 7.41 3.25
N LEU A 88 3.71 7.47 2.83
CA LEU A 88 2.78 6.37 3.07
C LEU A 88 3.14 5.12 2.30
N ALA A 89 3.67 5.27 1.09
CA ALA A 89 4.09 4.10 0.32
C ALA A 89 5.25 3.41 1.03
N ALA A 90 6.21 4.19 1.51
CA ALA A 90 7.34 3.63 2.24
C ALA A 90 6.87 2.92 3.50
N TYR A 91 5.90 3.50 4.17
CA TYR A 91 5.34 2.90 5.38
C TYR A 91 4.78 1.51 5.09
N LEU A 92 4.03 1.38 4.00
CA LEU A 92 3.47 0.08 3.65
C LEU A 92 4.55 -0.91 3.23
N LEU A 93 5.54 -0.43 2.50
CA LEU A 93 6.64 -1.30 2.07
C LEU A 93 7.40 -1.85 3.27
N GLU A 94 7.67 -0.99 4.24
CA GLU A 94 8.38 -1.39 5.43
C GLU A 94 7.66 -2.49 6.20
N ARG A 95 6.36 -2.44 6.17
CA ARG A 95 5.56 -3.40 6.91
C ARG A 95 5.14 -4.59 6.07
N GLY A 96 5.52 -4.60 4.80
CA GLY A 96 5.24 -5.73 3.94
C GLY A 96 3.84 -5.77 3.36
N TRP A 97 3.11 -4.67 3.41
CA TRP A 97 1.74 -4.65 2.87
C TRP A 97 1.66 -4.17 1.44
N ALA A 98 2.78 -3.78 0.87
CA ALA A 98 2.83 -3.34 -0.53
C ALA A 98 4.10 -3.85 -1.16
N LEU A 99 4.10 -3.93 -2.48
CA LEU A 99 5.27 -4.36 -3.23
C LEU A 99 5.76 -3.18 -4.06
N ALA A 100 7.06 -3.07 -4.24
CA ALA A 100 7.62 -2.02 -5.06
C ALA A 100 7.45 -2.38 -6.52
N LEU A 101 7.01 -1.42 -7.32
CA LEU A 101 6.92 -1.65 -8.75
C LEU A 101 8.31 -1.69 -9.35
N PRO A 102 8.47 -2.33 -10.52
CA PRO A 102 9.81 -2.47 -11.10
C PRO A 102 10.53 -1.15 -11.33
N ASP A 103 9.78 -0.09 -11.64
CA ASP A 103 10.38 1.21 -11.90
C ASP A 103 10.33 2.15 -10.71
N ALA A 104 10.06 1.62 -9.53
CA ALA A 104 9.98 2.43 -8.33
C ALA A 104 11.37 2.93 -7.94
N PRO A 105 11.43 3.99 -7.14
CA PRO A 105 12.73 4.49 -6.66
C PRO A 105 13.52 3.43 -5.92
N PHE A 106 14.82 3.58 -5.93
CA PHE A 106 15.70 2.65 -5.26
C PHE A 106 15.33 2.43 -3.79
N GLU A 107 14.93 3.49 -3.12
CA GLU A 107 14.55 3.39 -1.71
C GLU A 107 13.39 2.43 -1.51
N TYR A 108 12.43 2.44 -2.44
CA TYR A 108 11.28 1.57 -2.32
C TYR A 108 11.70 0.12 -2.54
N GLN A 109 12.58 -0.12 -3.50
CA GLN A 109 13.08 -1.46 -3.76
C GLN A 109 13.80 -2.01 -2.53
N ALA A 110 14.58 -1.15 -1.89
CA ALA A 110 15.34 -1.55 -0.71
C ALA A 110 14.41 -1.88 0.46
N LEU A 111 13.36 -1.07 0.65
CA LEU A 111 12.41 -1.32 1.74
C LEU A 111 11.68 -2.63 1.52
N GLU A 112 11.29 -2.91 0.28
CA GLU A 112 10.62 -4.16 -0.02
C GLU A 112 11.54 -5.34 0.29
N LYS A 113 12.78 -5.24 -0.11
CA LYS A 113 13.74 -6.31 0.09
C LYS A 113 13.91 -6.63 1.58
N ILE A 114 13.98 -5.59 2.39
CA ILE A 114 14.12 -5.77 3.83
C ILE A 114 12.87 -6.44 4.40
N ALA A 115 11.69 -5.98 4.01
CA ALA A 115 10.45 -6.56 4.51
C ALA A 115 10.33 -8.02 4.11
N ARG A 116 10.72 -8.33 2.88
CA ARG A 116 10.67 -9.67 2.37
C ARG A 116 11.62 -10.57 3.15
N HIS A 117 12.82 -10.09 3.38
CA HIS A 117 13.81 -10.85 4.12
C HIS A 117 13.34 -11.13 5.55
N ARG A 118 12.63 -10.20 6.13
CA ARG A 118 12.13 -10.35 7.49
C ARG A 118 10.79 -11.07 7.58
N GLY A 119 10.18 -11.38 6.45
CA GLY A 119 8.90 -12.07 6.45
C GLY A 119 7.76 -11.24 6.99
N LEU A 120 7.75 -9.94 6.72
CA LEU A 120 6.71 -9.07 7.21
C LEU A 120 5.53 -8.99 6.25
N GLY A 121 4.36 -8.75 6.79
CA GLY A 121 3.16 -8.55 5.99
C GLY A 121 2.88 -9.72 5.09
N VAL A 122 2.67 -9.45 3.80
CA VAL A 122 2.36 -10.50 2.84
C VAL A 122 3.48 -11.51 2.70
N TRP A 123 4.70 -11.13 3.04
CA TRP A 123 5.84 -12.02 2.91
C TRP A 123 5.88 -13.06 4.01
N GLY A 124 5.10 -12.85 5.05
CA GLY A 124 5.14 -13.74 6.18
C GLY A 124 3.92 -14.60 6.37
N PHE A 125 2.88 -14.39 5.57
CA PHE A 125 1.67 -15.15 5.77
C PHE A 125 1.83 -16.57 5.26
N PRO A 126 1.42 -17.51 6.06
CA PRO A 126 1.61 -18.92 5.73
C PRO A 126 0.91 -19.38 4.49
N VAL A 127 -0.13 -18.68 4.08
CA VAL A 127 -0.89 -19.20 2.97
C VAL A 127 -0.03 -19.38 1.74
N ASP A 128 0.83 -18.45 1.47
CA ASP A 128 1.67 -18.57 0.30
C ASP A 128 2.65 -19.70 0.44
N ARG A 129 3.31 -19.74 1.54
CA ARG A 129 4.25 -20.78 1.77
C ARG A 129 3.58 -22.11 1.89
N LYS A 130 2.44 -22.11 2.52
CA LYS A 130 1.72 -23.27 2.67
C LYS A 130 1.36 -23.88 1.39
N SER A 131 0.85 -23.08 0.51
CA SER A 131 0.46 -23.64 -0.74
C SER A 131 1.66 -24.17 -1.46
N VAL A 132 2.77 -23.64 -1.21
CA VAL A 132 3.96 -24.13 -1.82
C VAL A 132 4.41 -25.41 -1.21
N THR A 133 4.45 -25.38 0.05
CA THR A 133 4.95 -26.54 0.65
C THR A 133 3.97 -27.53 0.90
N ASN A 134 3.13 -27.24 0.95
CA ASN A 134 2.35 -28.09 1.30
C ASN A 134 2.40 -28.98 0.94
N GLY A 135 2.59 -28.64 0.76
CA GLY A 135 2.90 -29.36 0.66
C GLY A 135 3.58 -29.84 1.48
N LYS A 136 3.92 -29.79 1.91
CA LYS A 136 4.63 -30.20 2.62
C LYS A 136 4.61 -30.42 2.99
#